data_e06fa4b3e6f028af44988dcecaa5650b
#
_entry.id   e06fa4b3e6f028af44988dcecaa5650b
#
_cell.length_a   1.000
_cell.length_b   1.000
_cell.length_c   1.000
_cell.angle_alpha   90.00
_cell.angle_beta   90.00
_cell.angle_gamma   90.00
#
_symmetry.space_group_name_H-M   'P 1'
#
loop_
_entity.id
_entity.type
_entity.pdbx_description
1 polymer ?
#
loop_
_entity_poly.entity_id
_entity_poly.type
_entity_poly.pdbx_seq_one_letter_code
_entity_poly.pdbx_strand_id
1 'polypeptide(L)'
;MPLDRSGYWQLIGKSIQGVQELYLKCEKDLSLELASSGIKLRVFTDPPDINLICFIVNKDGNSSLSRMNELNKAICDELKFDPAEITKRPEFMISITEFTYDQYGLEGFDGKNSMDEHLQVLGISSREFGSVGRVSVLRCTIINPWCALSRGGKPDYVEVFATTLKATIERVVSNLSL
;
A
#
# COMPACT_ATOMS: atom_id res chain seq x y z
N MET A 1 -24.23 9.35 18.69
CA MET A 1 -23.40 8.23 19.17
C MET A 1 -22.64 8.73 20.39
N PRO A 2 -22.71 8.07 21.55
CA PRO A 2 -22.01 8.55 22.75
C PRO A 2 -20.49 8.46 22.54
N LEU A 3 -19.75 9.43 23.04
CA LEU A 3 -18.27 9.44 23.08
C LEU A 3 -17.74 8.59 24.26
N ASP A 4 -18.45 7.54 24.62
CA ASP A 4 -18.02 6.56 25.60
C ASP A 4 -17.17 5.44 24.96
N ARG A 5 -16.72 4.50 25.78
CA ARG A 5 -15.91 3.36 25.35
C ARG A 5 -16.58 2.56 24.21
N SER A 6 -17.90 2.43 24.23
CA SER A 6 -18.63 1.65 23.22
C SER A 6 -18.70 2.39 21.86
N GLY A 7 -18.85 3.71 21.90
CA GLY A 7 -18.84 4.54 20.69
C GLY A 7 -17.48 4.58 20.01
N TYR A 8 -16.40 4.76 20.76
CA TYR A 8 -15.02 4.69 20.24
C TYR A 8 -14.72 3.32 19.64
N TRP A 9 -15.08 2.25 20.33
CA TRP A 9 -14.87 0.90 19.83
C TRP A 9 -15.57 0.66 18.48
N GLN A 10 -16.79 1.15 18.33
CA GLN A 10 -17.52 1.03 17.06
C GLN A 10 -16.81 1.81 15.91
N LEU A 11 -16.26 2.98 16.19
CA LEU A 11 -15.53 3.77 15.18
C LEU A 11 -14.24 3.06 14.75
N ILE A 12 -13.44 2.65 15.74
CA ILE A 12 -12.15 1.96 15.47
C ILE A 12 -12.41 0.63 14.76
N GLY A 13 -13.36 -0.18 15.25
CA GLY A 13 -13.70 -1.47 14.65
C GLY A 13 -14.14 -1.36 13.18
N LYS A 14 -14.88 -0.31 12.83
CA LYS A 14 -15.27 -0.06 11.45
C LYS A 14 -14.10 0.39 10.57
N SER A 15 -13.15 1.14 11.11
CA SER A 15 -11.93 1.51 10.38
C SER A 15 -11.04 0.28 10.14
N ILE A 16 -10.95 -0.63 11.12
CA ILE A 16 -10.24 -1.92 10.96
C ILE A 16 -10.97 -2.79 9.93
N GLN A 17 -12.29 -2.89 9.99
CA GLN A 17 -13.06 -3.61 8.97
C GLN A 17 -12.80 -3.07 7.57
N GLY A 18 -12.80 -1.75 7.39
CA GLY A 18 -12.51 -1.13 6.11
C GLY A 18 -11.12 -1.46 5.58
N VAL A 19 -10.09 -1.50 6.44
CA VAL A 19 -8.74 -1.88 6.00
C VAL A 19 -8.63 -3.37 5.70
N GLN A 20 -9.36 -4.22 6.41
CA GLN A 20 -9.42 -5.66 6.10
C GLN A 20 -10.08 -5.92 4.75
N GLU A 21 -11.14 -5.20 4.41
CA GLU A 21 -11.76 -5.27 3.08
C GLU A 21 -10.81 -4.77 1.99
N LEU A 22 -10.09 -3.67 2.22
CA LEU A 22 -9.05 -3.19 1.31
C LEU A 22 -7.90 -4.20 1.14
N TYR A 23 -7.47 -4.83 2.24
CA TYR A 23 -6.46 -5.89 2.21
C TYR A 23 -6.89 -7.04 1.28
N LEU A 24 -8.10 -7.55 1.47
CA LEU A 24 -8.63 -8.63 0.63
C LEU A 24 -8.74 -8.22 -0.84
N LYS A 25 -9.14 -6.99 -1.09
CA LYS A 25 -9.23 -6.43 -2.43
C LYS A 25 -7.85 -6.32 -3.09
N CYS A 26 -6.85 -5.82 -2.36
CA CYS A 26 -5.48 -5.71 -2.87
C CYS A 26 -4.86 -7.09 -3.12
N GLU A 27 -5.04 -8.04 -2.21
CA GLU A 27 -4.38 -9.33 -2.30
C GLU A 27 -5.01 -10.26 -3.35
N LYS A 28 -6.32 -10.22 -3.52
CA LYS A 28 -7.03 -11.14 -4.43
C LYS A 28 -7.29 -10.50 -5.80
N ASP A 29 -7.95 -9.36 -5.80
CA ASP A 29 -8.45 -8.80 -7.06
C ASP A 29 -7.40 -7.92 -7.75
N LEU A 30 -6.92 -6.89 -7.04
CA LEU A 30 -6.00 -5.92 -7.60
C LEU A 30 -4.65 -6.53 -8.01
N SER A 31 -4.11 -7.45 -7.21
CA SER A 31 -2.87 -8.14 -7.54
C SER A 31 -2.98 -8.96 -8.82
N LEU A 32 -4.11 -9.65 -9.05
CA LEU A 32 -4.36 -10.43 -10.27
C LEU A 32 -4.57 -9.53 -11.49
N GLU A 33 -5.33 -8.44 -11.31
CA GLU A 33 -5.56 -7.47 -12.39
C GLU A 33 -4.26 -6.81 -12.83
N LEU A 34 -3.42 -6.37 -11.89
CA LEU A 34 -2.12 -5.76 -12.19
C LEU A 34 -1.14 -6.76 -12.80
N ALA A 35 -1.18 -8.02 -12.37
CA ALA A 35 -0.33 -9.07 -12.94
C ALA A 35 -0.56 -9.25 -14.44
N SER A 36 -1.80 -9.07 -14.93
CA SER A 36 -2.11 -9.13 -16.36
C SER A 36 -1.42 -8.02 -17.17
N SER A 37 -1.04 -6.93 -16.51
CA SER A 37 -0.29 -5.79 -17.07
C SER A 37 1.22 -5.86 -16.78
N GLY A 38 1.73 -7.00 -16.29
CA GLY A 38 3.14 -7.17 -15.93
C GLY A 38 3.57 -6.35 -14.70
N ILE A 39 2.65 -6.15 -13.76
CA ILE A 39 2.90 -5.40 -12.53
C ILE A 39 2.63 -6.32 -11.34
N LYS A 40 3.55 -6.35 -10.39
CA LYS A 40 3.43 -7.12 -9.15
C LYS A 40 3.04 -6.18 -8.01
N LEU A 41 2.01 -6.54 -7.29
CA LEU A 41 1.60 -5.91 -6.03
C LEU A 41 1.79 -6.91 -4.89
N ARG A 42 2.46 -6.51 -3.82
CA ARG A 42 2.62 -7.33 -2.61
C ARG A 42 2.16 -6.56 -1.38
N VAL A 43 1.21 -7.11 -0.66
CA VAL A 43 0.78 -6.64 0.66
C VAL A 43 1.63 -7.33 1.73
N PHE A 44 2.07 -6.60 2.75
CA PHE A 44 3.05 -7.11 3.73
C PHE A 44 2.46 -7.80 4.94
N THR A 45 1.21 -7.68 5.16
CA THR A 45 0.64 -8.13 6.43
C THR A 45 -0.29 -9.30 6.23
N ASP A 46 -0.34 -10.18 7.21
CA ASP A 46 -1.54 -10.94 7.53
C ASP A 46 -2.73 -9.98 7.63
N PRO A 47 -3.98 -10.46 7.60
CA PRO A 47 -5.13 -9.55 7.72
C PRO A 47 -4.89 -8.53 8.83
N PRO A 48 -4.94 -7.23 8.52
CA PRO A 48 -4.54 -6.20 9.47
C PRO A 48 -5.46 -6.17 10.70
N ASP A 49 -4.87 -6.03 11.87
CA ASP A 49 -5.53 -5.86 13.15
C ASP A 49 -5.64 -4.39 13.60
N ILE A 50 -5.03 -3.49 12.81
CA ILE A 50 -5.12 -2.04 12.96
C ILE A 50 -5.66 -1.42 11.67
N ASN A 51 -5.94 -0.14 11.68
CA ASN A 51 -6.50 0.59 10.53
C ASN A 51 -5.46 1.01 9.47
N LEU A 52 -4.42 0.20 9.26
CA LEU A 52 -3.29 0.49 8.38
C LEU A 52 -2.95 -0.74 7.53
N ILE A 53 -2.66 -0.51 6.26
CA ILE A 53 -2.14 -1.50 5.31
C ILE A 53 -0.86 -0.96 4.65
N CYS A 54 0.13 -1.84 4.49
CA CYS A 54 1.36 -1.55 3.77
C CYS A 54 1.48 -2.47 2.56
N PHE A 55 1.95 -1.91 1.44
CA PHE A 55 2.13 -2.66 0.20
C PHE A 55 3.28 -2.07 -0.65
N ILE A 56 3.81 -2.90 -1.55
CA ILE A 56 4.82 -2.49 -2.53
C ILE A 56 4.36 -2.90 -3.93
N VAL A 57 4.77 -2.09 -4.90
CA VAL A 57 4.57 -2.34 -6.32
C VAL A 57 5.92 -2.52 -7.00
N ASN A 58 6.03 -3.50 -7.87
CA ASN A 58 7.18 -3.65 -8.77
C ASN A 58 6.70 -3.99 -10.19
N LYS A 59 7.50 -3.63 -11.20
CA LYS A 59 7.28 -4.09 -12.57
C LYS A 59 7.87 -5.48 -12.73
N ASP A 60 7.18 -6.36 -13.42
CA ASP A 60 7.71 -7.68 -13.74
C ASP A 60 9.00 -7.58 -14.56
N GLY A 61 9.98 -8.39 -14.21
CA GLY A 61 11.32 -8.33 -14.80
C GLY A 61 12.26 -7.28 -14.18
N ASN A 62 11.78 -6.35 -13.35
CA ASN A 62 12.67 -5.43 -12.64
C ASN A 62 13.28 -6.11 -11.41
N SER A 63 14.62 -6.19 -11.38
CA SER A 63 15.40 -6.73 -10.26
C SER A 63 16.17 -5.65 -9.48
N SER A 64 16.00 -4.37 -9.83
CA SER A 64 16.64 -3.25 -9.13
C SER A 64 15.74 -2.68 -8.06
N LEU A 65 16.17 -2.73 -6.81
CA LEU A 65 15.47 -2.14 -5.67
C LEU A 65 15.37 -0.61 -5.78
N SER A 66 16.41 0.04 -6.30
CA SER A 66 16.38 1.49 -6.50
C SER A 66 15.27 1.92 -7.44
N ARG A 67 15.10 1.21 -8.59
CA ARG A 67 14.00 1.47 -9.52
C ARG A 67 12.63 1.17 -8.92
N MET A 68 12.52 0.09 -8.13
CA MET A 68 11.29 -0.21 -7.41
C MET A 68 10.95 0.89 -6.41
N ASN A 69 11.93 1.42 -5.68
CA ASN A 69 11.75 2.55 -4.75
C ASN A 69 11.29 3.81 -5.48
N GLU A 70 11.88 4.12 -6.64
CA GLU A 70 11.47 5.24 -7.49
C GLU A 70 10.02 5.09 -7.96
N LEU A 71 9.62 3.88 -8.37
CA LEU A 71 8.24 3.58 -8.76
C LEU A 71 7.27 3.82 -7.61
N ASN A 72 7.53 3.27 -6.43
CA ASN A 72 6.66 3.45 -5.26
C ASN A 72 6.59 4.91 -4.82
N LYS A 73 7.70 5.64 -4.92
CA LYS A 73 7.73 7.06 -4.63
C LYS A 73 6.88 7.86 -5.62
N ALA A 74 6.98 7.57 -6.91
CA ALA A 74 6.18 8.22 -7.95
C ALA A 74 4.68 7.94 -7.77
N ILE A 75 4.28 6.71 -7.41
CA ILE A 75 2.88 6.38 -7.08
C ILE A 75 2.40 7.20 -5.87
N CYS A 76 3.23 7.32 -4.83
CA CYS A 76 2.88 8.13 -3.67
C CYS A 76 2.75 9.62 -4.02
N ASP A 77 3.65 10.14 -4.85
CA ASP A 77 3.65 11.55 -5.26
C ASP A 77 2.37 11.95 -6.02
N GLU A 78 1.79 11.02 -6.78
CA GLU A 78 0.50 11.24 -7.46
C GLU A 78 -0.71 11.24 -6.50
N LEU A 79 -0.61 10.55 -5.37
CA LEU A 79 -1.69 10.37 -4.40
C LEU A 79 -1.45 11.12 -3.08
N LYS A 80 -0.35 11.85 -2.94
CA LYS A 80 -0.11 12.69 -1.75
C LYS A 80 -0.84 14.02 -1.86
N PHE A 81 -1.22 14.55 -0.72
CA PHE A 81 -1.72 15.92 -0.62
C PHE A 81 -0.54 16.90 -0.69
N ASP A 82 -0.59 17.83 -1.65
CA ASP A 82 0.35 18.96 -1.72
C ASP A 82 -0.36 20.22 -1.24
N PRO A 83 0.05 20.81 -0.09
CA PRO A 83 -0.53 22.04 0.41
C PRO A 83 -0.34 23.24 -0.53
N ALA A 84 0.68 23.21 -1.40
CA ALA A 84 0.94 24.26 -2.37
C ALA A 84 0.00 24.18 -3.60
N GLU A 85 -0.55 23.01 -3.88
CA GLU A 85 -1.47 22.77 -4.99
C GLU A 85 -2.92 22.53 -4.50
N ILE A 86 -3.50 23.49 -3.81
CA ILE A 86 -4.85 23.42 -3.20
C ILE A 86 -5.94 23.01 -4.22
N THR A 87 -5.71 23.27 -5.50
CA THR A 87 -6.64 22.92 -6.59
C THR A 87 -6.59 21.44 -6.98
N LYS A 88 -5.51 20.75 -6.68
CA LYS A 88 -5.34 19.32 -6.93
C LYS A 88 -5.46 18.54 -5.61
N ARG A 89 -6.66 18.45 -5.08
CA ARG A 89 -6.90 17.56 -3.93
C ARG A 89 -7.02 16.13 -4.44
N PRO A 90 -6.09 15.23 -4.08
CA PRO A 90 -6.28 13.82 -4.40
C PRO A 90 -7.52 13.31 -3.66
N GLU A 91 -8.29 12.47 -4.31
CA GLU A 91 -9.47 11.83 -3.71
C GLU A 91 -9.09 10.94 -2.53
N PHE A 92 -7.91 10.35 -2.60
CA PHE A 92 -7.31 9.51 -1.57
C PHE A 92 -5.86 9.91 -1.34
N MET A 93 -5.39 9.70 -0.11
CA MET A 93 -4.01 9.97 0.28
C MET A 93 -3.34 8.69 0.79
N ILE A 94 -2.13 8.47 0.30
CA ILE A 94 -1.22 7.47 0.83
C ILE A 94 0.08 8.16 1.27
N SER A 95 0.89 7.45 2.00
CA SER A 95 2.20 7.91 2.45
C SER A 95 3.26 6.86 2.19
N ILE A 96 4.53 7.24 2.26
CA ILE A 96 5.65 6.31 2.24
C ILE A 96 6.19 6.13 3.66
N THR A 97 6.57 4.90 3.97
CA THR A 97 7.47 4.55 5.06
C THR A 97 8.68 3.82 4.49
N GLU A 98 9.81 3.88 5.16
CA GLU A 98 11.03 3.19 4.74
C GLU A 98 11.35 2.07 5.74
N PHE A 99 11.64 0.87 5.22
CA PHE A 99 12.13 -0.25 5.99
C PHE A 99 13.60 -0.44 5.65
N THR A 100 14.46 -0.35 6.67
CA THR A 100 15.91 -0.45 6.49
C THR A 100 16.39 -1.89 6.59
N TYR A 101 17.49 -2.20 5.89
CA TYR A 101 18.08 -3.54 5.92
C TYR A 101 18.53 -3.94 7.33
N ASP A 102 19.06 -3.01 8.11
CA ASP A 102 19.54 -3.27 9.49
C ASP A 102 18.40 -3.72 10.42
N GLN A 103 17.15 -3.29 10.16
CA GLN A 103 16.00 -3.63 10.98
C GLN A 103 15.19 -4.80 10.43
N TYR A 104 15.13 -4.94 9.11
CA TYR A 104 14.19 -5.82 8.42
C TYR A 104 14.85 -6.77 7.41
N GLY A 105 16.19 -6.83 7.33
CA GLY A 105 16.93 -7.82 6.55
C GLY A 105 16.89 -9.20 7.21
N LEU A 106 17.55 -10.19 6.58
CA LEU A 106 17.59 -11.59 7.04
C LEU A 106 18.03 -11.77 8.50
N GLU A 107 18.90 -10.88 9.01
CA GLU A 107 19.38 -10.86 10.39
C GLU A 107 18.57 -9.89 11.27
N GLY A 108 17.47 -9.37 10.75
CA GLY A 108 16.68 -8.35 11.42
C GLY A 108 16.01 -8.84 12.71
N PHE A 109 15.52 -7.89 13.46
CA PHE A 109 15.12 -7.83 14.87
C PHE A 109 14.58 -9.13 15.53
N ASP A 110 13.98 -10.06 14.80
CA ASP A 110 13.51 -11.36 15.34
C ASP A 110 13.68 -12.55 14.38
N GLY A 111 14.28 -12.34 13.22
CA GLY A 111 14.48 -13.35 12.19
C GLY A 111 13.18 -13.91 11.56
N LYS A 112 12.00 -13.44 11.98
CA LYS A 112 10.71 -13.96 11.57
C LYS A 112 9.93 -13.05 10.62
N ASN A 113 10.24 -11.75 10.62
CA ASN A 113 9.55 -10.74 9.83
C ASN A 113 10.48 -10.09 8.80
N SER A 114 11.32 -10.90 8.17
CA SER A 114 12.24 -10.41 7.15
C SER A 114 11.50 -9.90 5.93
N MET A 115 11.85 -8.70 5.49
CA MET A 115 11.41 -8.14 4.21
C MET A 115 11.89 -8.94 3.00
N ASP A 116 12.93 -9.76 3.18
CA ASP A 116 13.54 -10.53 2.10
C ASP A 116 12.56 -11.45 1.39
N GLU A 117 11.67 -12.13 2.13
CA GLU A 117 10.66 -13.00 1.52
C GLU A 117 9.69 -12.20 0.62
N HIS A 118 9.24 -11.04 1.08
CA HIS A 118 8.37 -10.18 0.30
C HIS A 118 9.06 -9.62 -0.94
N LEU A 119 10.33 -9.24 -0.81
CA LEU A 119 11.13 -8.71 -1.90
C LEU A 119 11.44 -9.78 -2.94
N GLN A 120 11.73 -11.03 -2.53
CA GLN A 120 11.96 -12.15 -3.45
C GLN A 120 10.74 -12.43 -4.34
N VAL A 121 9.53 -12.40 -3.80
CA VAL A 121 8.28 -12.52 -4.58
C VAL A 121 8.18 -11.42 -5.64
N LEU A 122 8.69 -10.24 -5.34
CA LEU A 122 8.74 -9.10 -6.25
C LEU A 122 9.91 -9.15 -7.25
N GLY A 123 10.81 -10.14 -7.12
CA GLY A 123 11.99 -10.30 -7.99
C GLY A 123 13.24 -9.53 -7.52
N ILE A 124 13.23 -9.04 -6.29
CA ILE A 124 14.35 -8.33 -5.67
C ILE A 124 15.13 -9.30 -4.77
N SER A 125 16.46 -9.39 -4.95
CA SER A 125 17.29 -10.26 -4.13
C SER A 125 17.64 -9.62 -2.78
N SER A 126 17.93 -10.46 -1.76
CA SER A 126 18.45 -10.01 -0.46
C SER A 126 19.75 -9.22 -0.60
N ARG A 127 20.60 -9.57 -1.58
CA ARG A 127 21.83 -8.85 -1.87
C ARG A 127 21.54 -7.41 -2.34
N GLU A 128 20.54 -7.24 -3.17
CA GLU A 128 20.09 -5.92 -3.63
C GLU A 128 19.55 -5.09 -2.45
N PHE A 129 18.77 -5.71 -1.55
CA PHE A 129 18.29 -5.04 -0.35
C PHE A 129 19.45 -4.62 0.57
N GLY A 130 20.43 -5.50 0.82
CA GLY A 130 21.62 -5.14 1.58
C GLY A 130 22.46 -4.03 0.94
N SER A 131 22.54 -4.00 -0.40
CA SER A 131 23.29 -2.98 -1.14
C SER A 131 22.64 -1.60 -1.10
N VAL A 132 21.31 -1.54 -1.29
CA VAL A 132 20.54 -0.27 -1.32
C VAL A 132 20.23 0.20 0.11
N GLY A 133 20.10 -0.72 1.06
CA GLY A 133 19.96 -0.47 2.49
C GLY A 133 18.56 -0.12 2.95
N ARG A 134 17.61 0.13 2.05
CA ARG A 134 16.21 0.48 2.39
C ARG A 134 15.23 0.20 1.27
N VAL A 135 13.99 -0.06 1.65
CA VAL A 135 12.85 -0.21 0.74
C VAL A 135 11.76 0.81 1.06
N SER A 136 11.25 1.45 0.03
CA SER A 136 10.14 2.41 0.12
C SER A 136 8.82 1.67 0.01
N VAL A 137 8.01 1.75 1.05
CA VAL A 137 6.76 1.02 1.22
C VAL A 137 5.60 2.01 1.20
N LEU A 138 4.60 1.74 0.39
CA LEU A 138 3.36 2.50 0.35
C LEU A 138 2.51 2.14 1.57
N ARG A 139 1.98 3.15 2.24
CA ARG A 139 1.17 3.01 3.45
C ARG A 139 -0.15 3.72 3.29
N CYS A 140 -1.24 2.98 3.44
CA CYS A 140 -2.59 3.51 3.48
C CYS A 140 -3.18 3.36 4.88
N THR A 141 -3.74 4.43 5.41
CA THR A 141 -4.43 4.43 6.71
C THR A 141 -5.89 4.80 6.50
N ILE A 142 -6.81 3.94 6.92
CA ILE A 142 -8.24 4.19 6.85
C ILE A 142 -8.70 4.82 8.15
N ILE A 143 -9.01 6.11 8.09
CA ILE A 143 -9.52 6.88 9.25
C ILE A 143 -11.05 6.96 9.22
N ASN A 144 -11.66 6.92 8.03
CA ASN A 144 -13.10 7.01 7.88
C ASN A 144 -13.79 5.67 8.24
N PRO A 145 -14.54 5.58 9.34
CA PRO A 145 -15.19 4.34 9.75
C PRO A 145 -16.35 3.91 8.84
N TRP A 146 -16.73 4.70 7.88
CA TRP A 146 -17.80 4.39 6.92
C TRP A 146 -17.28 4.13 5.50
N CYS A 147 -15.97 3.99 5.31
CA CYS A 147 -15.38 3.80 3.98
C CYS A 147 -15.85 2.53 3.26
N ALA A 148 -16.10 1.44 4.00
CA ALA A 148 -16.56 0.16 3.46
C ALA A 148 -18.09 0.02 3.43
N LEU A 149 -18.85 1.06 3.74
CA LEU A 149 -20.30 0.98 3.82
C LEU A 149 -20.96 1.71 2.64
N SER A 150 -21.33 0.97 1.62
CA SER A 150 -22.31 1.41 0.62
C SER A 150 -23.69 1.55 1.28
N ARG A 151 -24.03 2.72 1.81
CA ARG A 151 -25.36 3.01 2.38
C ARG A 151 -25.96 4.24 1.74
N GLY A 152 -27.23 4.11 1.31
CA GLY A 152 -28.04 5.25 0.86
C GLY A 152 -27.50 5.93 -0.40
N GLY A 153 -27.00 5.16 -1.38
CA GLY A 153 -26.50 5.68 -2.65
C GLY A 153 -25.09 6.28 -2.58
N LYS A 154 -24.39 6.15 -1.46
CA LYS A 154 -22.97 6.52 -1.36
C LYS A 154 -22.08 5.42 -1.91
N PRO A 155 -20.99 5.75 -2.62
CA PRO A 155 -20.06 4.77 -3.16
C PRO A 155 -19.37 3.98 -2.02
N ASP A 156 -19.01 2.74 -2.33
CA ASP A 156 -18.03 1.99 -1.54
C ASP A 156 -16.65 2.62 -1.77
N TYR A 157 -16.14 3.35 -0.78
CA TYR A 157 -14.86 4.04 -0.92
C TYR A 157 -13.66 3.10 -0.96
N VAL A 158 -13.79 1.85 -0.48
CA VAL A 158 -12.73 0.84 -0.65
C VAL A 158 -12.61 0.45 -2.12
N GLU A 159 -13.74 0.23 -2.79
CA GLU A 159 -13.78 -0.05 -4.23
C GLU A 159 -13.27 1.13 -5.06
N VAL A 160 -13.73 2.34 -4.75
CA VAL A 160 -13.29 3.55 -5.45
C VAL A 160 -11.77 3.75 -5.26
N PHE A 161 -11.26 3.54 -4.05
CA PHE A 161 -9.82 3.63 -3.79
C PHE A 161 -9.02 2.58 -4.55
N ALA A 162 -9.44 1.32 -4.55
CA ALA A 162 -8.77 0.25 -5.28
C ALA A 162 -8.70 0.54 -6.80
N THR A 163 -9.81 1.03 -7.36
CA THR A 163 -9.87 1.45 -8.77
C THR A 163 -8.93 2.63 -9.07
N THR A 164 -8.93 3.65 -8.20
CA THR A 164 -8.04 4.81 -8.33
C THR A 164 -6.58 4.41 -8.20
N LEU A 165 -6.25 3.55 -7.22
CA LEU A 165 -4.91 3.04 -7.02
C LEU A 165 -4.41 2.26 -8.24
N LYS A 166 -5.24 1.36 -8.79
CA LYS A 166 -4.92 0.62 -10.02
C LYS A 166 -4.57 1.57 -11.17
N ALA A 167 -5.48 2.49 -11.48
CA ALA A 167 -5.29 3.44 -12.57
C ALA A 167 -4.02 4.30 -12.39
N THR A 168 -3.71 4.67 -11.15
CA THR A 168 -2.49 5.43 -10.82
C THR A 168 -1.24 4.57 -11.04
N ILE A 169 -1.23 3.33 -10.54
CA ILE A 169 -0.11 2.40 -10.72
C ILE A 169 0.17 2.18 -12.21
N GLU A 170 -0.84 1.82 -13.00
CA GLU A 170 -0.70 1.56 -14.45
C GLU A 170 -0.17 2.79 -15.19
N ARG A 171 -0.67 3.98 -14.88
CA ARG A 171 -0.19 5.24 -15.46
C ARG A 171 1.27 5.53 -15.11
N VAL A 172 1.65 5.39 -13.84
CA VAL A 172 3.01 5.65 -13.38
C VAL A 172 3.99 4.65 -14.00
N VAL A 173 3.66 3.36 -14.05
CA VAL A 173 4.48 2.32 -14.69
C VAL A 173 4.66 2.60 -16.17
N SER A 174 3.63 3.09 -16.86
CA SER A 174 3.71 3.44 -18.30
C SER A 174 4.61 4.65 -18.54
N ASN A 175 4.63 5.62 -17.62
CA ASN A 175 5.42 6.85 -17.75
C ASN A 175 6.89 6.67 -17.38
N LEU A 176 7.20 5.78 -16.47
CA LEU A 176 8.55 5.52 -15.95
C LEU A 176 9.25 4.51 -16.86
N SER A 177 9.34 4.45 -18.06
CA SER A 177 10.18 3.60 -18.97
C SER A 177 11.03 2.53 -18.25
N LEU A 178 10.39 1.81 -17.29
CA LEU A 178 11.00 0.81 -16.41
C LEU A 178 11.17 -0.54 -17.13
#